data_ed9a867847f58b87e5ec09affdd25a2a
#
_entry.id   ed9a867847f58b87e5ec09affdd25a2a
#
_cell.length_a   1.000
_cell.length_b   1.000
_cell.length_c   1.000
_cell.angle_alpha   90.00
_cell.angle_beta   90.00
_cell.angle_gamma   90.00
#
_symmetry.space_group_name_H-M   'P 1'
#
loop_
_entity.id
_entity.type
_entity.pdbx_description
1 polymer ?
#
loop_
_entity_poly.entity_id
_entity_poly.type
_entity_poly.pdbx_seq_one_letter_code
_entity_poly.pdbx_strand_id
1 'polypeptide(L)'
;MENNLKHKRVYNFVICLSIVGLALIFAGTYSYFSKGNSYNVTGTVANWSFSANSSTSSFTKSLNDIAPGDSGSFAISLNASSSTSDIECFITPNIAKSLEGMKIYADESHSVQVTSDSPLKQTIAAGTTSSVTLYWVWEYDTGLLSGQNISFSINVFGKQIVS
;
A
#
# COMPACT_ATOMS: atom_id res chain seq x y z
N MET A 1 67.22 34.43 -40.07
CA MET A 1 66.57 33.08 -40.02
C MET A 1 66.46 32.53 -38.62
N GLU A 2 67.35 32.81 -37.72
CA GLU A 2 67.42 32.22 -36.35
C GLU A 2 66.25 32.67 -35.41
N ASN A 3 65.79 33.89 -35.53
CA ASN A 3 64.68 34.39 -34.68
C ASN A 3 63.33 33.71 -34.95
N ASN A 4 63.05 33.33 -36.19
CA ASN A 4 61.82 32.61 -36.51
C ASN A 4 61.72 31.16 -35.91
N LEU A 5 62.91 30.53 -35.80
CA LEU A 5 62.99 29.18 -35.19
C LEU A 5 62.83 29.23 -33.69
N LYS A 6 63.28 30.28 -33.01
CA LYS A 6 63.11 30.46 -31.57
C LYS A 6 61.62 30.75 -31.25
N HIS A 7 60.96 31.61 -32.01
CA HIS A 7 59.52 31.88 -31.85
C HIS A 7 58.65 30.64 -32.08
N LYS A 8 58.98 29.83 -33.09
CA LYS A 8 58.25 28.57 -33.33
C LYS A 8 58.42 27.55 -32.19
N ARG A 9 59.59 27.45 -31.62
CA ARG A 9 59.84 26.54 -30.47
C ARG A 9 59.11 27.01 -29.23
N VAL A 10 59.09 28.27 -28.90
CA VAL A 10 58.40 28.84 -27.77
C VAL A 10 56.89 28.64 -27.94
N TYR A 11 56.33 28.91 -29.16
CA TYR A 11 54.93 28.72 -29.48
C TYR A 11 54.49 27.24 -29.31
N ASN A 12 55.24 26.30 -29.84
CA ASN A 12 54.98 24.89 -29.70
C ASN A 12 55.04 24.43 -28.22
N PHE A 13 56.01 24.97 -27.45
CA PHE A 13 56.12 24.68 -26.03
C PHE A 13 54.92 25.18 -25.23
N VAL A 14 54.42 26.40 -25.53
CA VAL A 14 53.23 26.94 -24.88
C VAL A 14 51.99 26.13 -25.22
N ILE A 15 51.83 25.70 -26.49
CA ILE A 15 50.73 24.83 -26.89
C ILE A 15 50.77 23.50 -26.16
N CYS A 16 51.94 22.84 -26.09
CA CYS A 16 52.08 21.59 -25.36
C CYS A 16 51.74 21.76 -23.89
N LEU A 17 52.19 22.85 -23.25
CA LEU A 17 51.91 23.12 -21.84
C LEU A 17 50.40 23.34 -21.59
N SER A 18 49.72 24.03 -22.52
CA SER A 18 48.27 24.25 -22.46
C SER A 18 47.48 22.94 -22.58
N ILE A 19 47.90 22.04 -23.49
CA ILE A 19 47.26 20.74 -23.67
C ILE A 19 47.43 19.88 -22.43
N VAL A 20 48.62 19.86 -21.83
CA VAL A 20 48.88 19.11 -20.57
C VAL A 20 48.06 19.69 -19.42
N GLY A 21 47.97 21.02 -19.31
CA GLY A 21 47.14 21.69 -18.32
C GLY A 21 45.65 21.32 -18.43
N LEU A 22 45.12 21.33 -19.65
CA LEU A 22 43.73 20.88 -19.91
C LEU A 22 43.53 19.40 -19.54
N ALA A 23 44.45 18.52 -19.91
CA ALA A 23 44.37 17.11 -19.61
C ALA A 23 44.36 16.85 -18.09
N LEU A 24 45.13 17.60 -17.30
CA LEU A 24 45.16 17.50 -15.85
C LEU A 24 43.84 17.99 -15.22
N ILE A 25 43.23 19.02 -15.76
CA ILE A 25 41.91 19.50 -15.30
C ILE A 25 40.84 18.45 -15.57
N PHE A 26 40.81 17.86 -16.76
CA PHE A 26 39.85 16.80 -17.07
C PHE A 26 40.08 15.53 -16.24
N ALA A 27 41.32 15.12 -16.00
CA ALA A 27 41.64 13.97 -15.16
C ALA A 27 41.25 14.23 -13.70
N GLY A 28 41.45 15.45 -13.18
CA GLY A 28 41.05 15.84 -11.83
C GLY A 28 39.54 15.84 -11.63
N THR A 29 38.81 16.42 -12.60
CA THR A 29 37.34 16.44 -12.59
C THR A 29 36.75 15.03 -12.73
N TYR A 30 37.28 14.21 -13.63
CA TYR A 30 36.85 12.83 -13.79
C TYR A 30 37.09 12.01 -12.52
N SER A 31 38.25 12.16 -11.88
CA SER A 31 38.56 11.49 -10.60
C SER A 31 37.63 11.94 -9.47
N TYR A 32 37.22 13.20 -9.46
CA TYR A 32 36.27 13.71 -8.45
C TYR A 32 34.88 13.14 -8.67
N PHE A 33 34.39 13.07 -9.92
CA PHE A 33 33.07 12.50 -10.22
C PHE A 33 33.05 10.95 -10.23
N SER A 34 34.16 10.29 -10.47
CA SER A 34 34.26 8.82 -10.44
C SER A 34 34.49 8.24 -9.03
N LYS A 35 34.77 9.06 -8.03
CA LYS A 35 34.62 8.66 -6.62
C LYS A 35 33.12 8.56 -6.33
N GLY A 36 32.51 7.51 -6.88
CA GLY A 36 31.22 7.06 -6.44
C GLY A 36 31.33 6.72 -4.96
N ASN A 37 30.84 7.58 -4.09
CA ASN A 37 30.56 7.20 -2.72
C ASN A 37 29.50 6.13 -2.81
N SER A 38 29.90 4.86 -2.70
CA SER A 38 28.98 3.77 -2.47
C SER A 38 28.41 3.97 -1.08
N TYR A 39 27.34 4.72 -0.98
CA TYR A 39 26.55 4.71 0.24
C TYR A 39 25.82 3.38 0.26
N ASN A 40 26.29 2.46 1.09
CA ASN A 40 25.45 1.33 1.49
C ASN A 40 24.30 1.90 2.29
N VAL A 41 23.21 2.24 1.58
CA VAL A 41 21.94 2.51 2.21
C VAL A 41 21.38 1.15 2.63
N THR A 42 21.70 0.71 3.82
CA THR A 42 21.01 -0.39 4.49
C THR A 42 19.67 0.15 4.95
N GLY A 43 18.73 0.26 4.02
CA GLY A 43 17.33 0.48 4.36
C GLY A 43 16.77 -0.84 4.87
N THR A 44 16.44 -0.92 6.14
CA THR A 44 15.58 -2.00 6.65
C THR A 44 14.18 -1.72 6.11
N VAL A 45 13.78 -2.47 5.09
CA VAL A 45 12.39 -2.44 4.64
C VAL A 45 11.54 -3.01 5.77
N ALA A 46 10.61 -2.22 6.29
CA ALA A 46 9.66 -2.69 7.29
C ALA A 46 8.91 -3.91 6.72
N ASN A 47 9.01 -5.03 7.40
CA ASN A 47 8.25 -6.22 7.05
C ASN A 47 6.82 -6.01 7.53
N TRP A 48 5.85 -5.99 6.59
CA TRP A 48 4.45 -5.92 6.96
C TRP A 48 3.69 -7.14 6.43
N SER A 49 2.80 -7.64 7.25
CA SER A 49 1.94 -8.77 6.92
C SER A 49 0.56 -8.51 7.51
N PHE A 50 -0.46 -8.77 6.73
CA PHE A 50 -1.85 -8.54 7.12
C PHE A 50 -2.75 -9.63 6.57
N SER A 51 -3.70 -10.08 7.39
CA SER A 51 -4.81 -10.92 6.93
C SER A 51 -6.10 -10.63 7.71
N ALA A 52 -7.22 -10.89 7.06
CA ALA A 52 -8.54 -10.83 7.67
C ALA A 52 -9.24 -12.19 7.47
N ASN A 53 -9.68 -12.81 8.56
CA ASN A 53 -10.20 -14.19 8.56
C ASN A 53 -9.32 -15.17 7.76
N SER A 54 -7.99 -15.06 7.93
CA SER A 54 -6.96 -15.84 7.23
C SER A 54 -6.84 -15.57 5.72
N SER A 55 -7.47 -14.52 5.20
CA SER A 55 -7.35 -14.07 3.82
C SER A 55 -6.64 -12.72 3.74
N THR A 56 -5.88 -12.49 2.67
CA THR A 56 -5.16 -11.24 2.43
C THR A 56 -5.90 -10.24 1.53
N SER A 57 -7.02 -10.66 0.93
CA SER A 57 -7.76 -9.82 -0.04
C SER A 57 -9.27 -9.87 0.13
N SER A 58 -9.86 -11.06 0.25
CA SER A 58 -11.30 -11.22 0.39
C SER A 58 -11.63 -12.57 1.01
N PHE A 59 -12.79 -12.67 1.63
CA PHE A 59 -13.37 -13.92 2.11
C PHE A 59 -14.89 -13.89 1.92
N THR A 60 -15.50 -15.06 1.89
CA THR A 60 -16.96 -15.20 1.78
C THR A 60 -17.58 -15.28 3.17
N LYS A 61 -18.65 -14.49 3.40
CA LYS A 61 -19.53 -14.62 4.54
C LYS A 61 -20.83 -15.27 4.12
N SER A 62 -21.21 -16.34 4.78
CA SER A 62 -22.52 -16.99 4.60
C SER A 62 -23.41 -16.71 5.81
N LEU A 63 -24.67 -16.43 5.54
CA LEU A 63 -25.75 -16.31 6.50
C LEU A 63 -26.80 -17.34 6.10
N ASN A 64 -27.21 -18.16 7.05
CA ASN A 64 -28.10 -19.27 6.78
C ASN A 64 -29.45 -19.03 7.46
N ASP A 65 -30.52 -19.49 6.81
CA ASP A 65 -31.88 -19.51 7.33
C ASP A 65 -32.37 -18.11 7.77
N ILE A 66 -32.06 -17.11 6.93
CA ILE A 66 -32.45 -15.71 7.16
C ILE A 66 -33.62 -15.30 6.26
N ALA A 67 -34.36 -14.29 6.70
CA ALA A 67 -35.53 -13.75 6.01
C ALA A 67 -35.42 -12.22 5.86
N PRO A 68 -36.13 -11.63 4.89
CA PRO A 68 -36.33 -10.17 4.87
C PRO A 68 -36.94 -9.69 6.22
N GLY A 69 -36.33 -8.66 6.80
CA GLY A 69 -36.62 -8.15 8.13
C GLY A 69 -35.67 -8.62 9.21
N ASP A 70 -34.87 -9.63 8.94
CA ASP A 70 -33.85 -10.09 9.90
C ASP A 70 -32.66 -9.15 9.96
N SER A 71 -32.00 -9.18 11.09
CA SER A 71 -30.76 -8.46 11.35
C SER A 71 -29.83 -9.30 12.22
N GLY A 72 -28.56 -8.95 12.22
CA GLY A 72 -27.58 -9.64 13.05
C GLY A 72 -26.20 -9.05 12.92
N SER A 73 -25.21 -9.77 13.42
CA SER A 73 -23.81 -9.33 13.34
C SER A 73 -22.86 -10.48 13.05
N PHE A 74 -21.65 -10.15 12.66
CA PHE A 74 -20.54 -11.08 12.55
C PHE A 74 -19.20 -10.37 12.80
N ALA A 75 -18.27 -11.08 13.39
CA ALA A 75 -16.94 -10.58 13.64
C ALA A 75 -15.98 -10.92 12.49
N ILE A 76 -15.04 -10.04 12.26
CA ILE A 76 -13.90 -10.22 11.36
C ILE A 76 -12.64 -10.16 12.21
N SER A 77 -11.86 -11.22 12.20
CA SER A 77 -10.55 -11.25 12.86
C SER A 77 -9.50 -10.62 11.93
N LEU A 78 -8.82 -9.62 12.43
CA LEU A 78 -7.76 -8.89 11.73
C LEU A 78 -6.42 -9.25 12.38
N ASN A 79 -5.46 -9.65 11.57
CA ASN A 79 -4.17 -10.14 12.05
C ASN A 79 -3.02 -9.36 11.41
N ALA A 80 -2.27 -8.65 12.25
CA ALA A 80 -1.02 -7.97 11.93
C ALA A 80 0.15 -8.46 12.81
N SER A 81 0.05 -9.67 13.38
CA SER A 81 1.01 -10.20 14.36
C SER A 81 2.44 -10.32 13.80
N SER A 82 2.59 -10.50 12.50
CA SER A 82 3.89 -10.57 11.83
C SER A 82 4.32 -9.24 11.19
N SER A 83 3.55 -8.18 11.40
CA SER A 83 3.89 -6.84 10.91
C SER A 83 4.77 -6.10 11.90
N THR A 84 5.76 -5.37 11.40
CA THR A 84 6.61 -4.45 12.18
C THR A 84 6.14 -3.00 12.09
N SER A 85 5.06 -2.74 11.35
CA SER A 85 4.44 -1.41 11.21
C SER A 85 2.95 -1.52 11.40
N ASP A 86 2.34 -0.45 11.87
CA ASP A 86 0.89 -0.31 11.98
C ASP A 86 0.23 -0.41 10.61
N ILE A 87 -0.98 -0.94 10.58
CA ILE A 87 -1.73 -1.16 9.34
C ILE A 87 -3.07 -0.44 9.41
N GLU A 88 -3.37 0.37 8.41
CA GLU A 88 -4.71 0.87 8.14
C GLU A 88 -5.44 -0.14 7.26
N CYS A 89 -6.50 -0.74 7.77
CA CYS A 89 -7.32 -1.72 7.09
C CYS A 89 -8.61 -1.08 6.57
N PHE A 90 -8.98 -1.42 5.34
CA PHE A 90 -10.23 -1.02 4.70
C PHE A 90 -11.07 -2.26 4.44
N ILE A 91 -12.29 -2.27 4.95
CA ILE A 91 -13.23 -3.39 4.85
C ILE A 91 -14.42 -2.93 4.02
N THR A 92 -14.73 -3.68 2.97
CA THR A 92 -15.78 -3.33 2.00
C THR A 92 -16.62 -4.57 1.68
N PRO A 93 -17.92 -4.58 1.99
CA PRO A 93 -18.80 -5.65 1.54
C PRO A 93 -19.03 -5.56 0.03
N ASN A 94 -19.03 -6.70 -0.63
CA ASN A 94 -19.42 -6.84 -2.03
C ASN A 94 -20.68 -7.71 -2.09
N ILE A 95 -21.83 -7.06 -2.08
CA ILE A 95 -23.16 -7.66 -2.09
C ILE A 95 -23.66 -7.71 -3.52
N ALA A 96 -24.05 -8.88 -4.00
CA ALA A 96 -24.61 -9.04 -5.33
C ALA A 96 -25.95 -8.29 -5.45
N LYS A 97 -26.26 -7.78 -6.64
CA LYS A 97 -27.56 -7.11 -6.91
C LYS A 97 -28.78 -8.00 -6.61
N SER A 98 -28.61 -9.31 -6.69
CA SER A 98 -29.67 -10.26 -6.32
C SER A 98 -29.99 -10.28 -4.82
N LEU A 99 -29.18 -9.64 -3.99
CA LEU A 99 -29.38 -9.46 -2.55
C LEU A 99 -29.74 -7.99 -2.23
N GLU A 100 -30.48 -7.35 -3.12
CA GLU A 100 -30.98 -5.99 -2.91
C GLU A 100 -31.78 -5.93 -1.61
N GLY A 101 -31.54 -4.90 -0.79
CA GLY A 101 -32.08 -4.80 0.57
C GLY A 101 -31.18 -5.30 1.69
N MET A 102 -30.12 -6.07 1.38
CA MET A 102 -29.09 -6.39 2.37
C MET A 102 -28.15 -5.19 2.55
N LYS A 103 -28.05 -4.71 3.78
CA LYS A 103 -27.17 -3.59 4.15
C LYS A 103 -26.23 -3.99 5.28
N ILE A 104 -25.00 -3.49 5.23
CA ILE A 104 -23.97 -3.72 6.23
C ILE A 104 -23.61 -2.41 6.91
N TYR A 105 -23.45 -2.47 8.23
CA TYR A 105 -23.16 -1.31 9.08
C TYR A 105 -21.95 -1.55 9.97
N ALA A 106 -21.28 -0.46 10.35
CA ALA A 106 -20.15 -0.48 11.26
C ALA A 106 -20.57 -0.49 12.73
N ASP A 107 -21.83 -0.17 13.01
CA ASP A 107 -22.36 0.04 14.36
C ASP A 107 -23.72 -0.66 14.54
N GLU A 108 -24.02 -1.03 15.77
CA GLU A 108 -25.27 -1.72 16.16
C GLU A 108 -26.51 -0.85 15.96
N SER A 109 -26.36 0.47 16.03
CA SER A 109 -27.47 1.41 15.79
C SER A 109 -27.82 1.58 14.31
N HIS A 110 -27.09 0.93 13.39
CA HIS A 110 -27.25 0.97 11.95
C HIS A 110 -27.17 2.40 11.38
N SER A 111 -26.33 3.26 11.99
CA SER A 111 -26.16 4.66 11.60
C SER A 111 -25.05 4.86 10.57
N VAL A 112 -24.02 4.00 10.56
CA VAL A 112 -22.86 4.08 9.69
C VAL A 112 -22.85 2.91 8.71
N GLN A 113 -23.43 3.11 7.53
CA GLN A 113 -23.44 2.09 6.50
C GLN A 113 -22.04 1.92 5.87
N VAL A 114 -21.63 0.68 5.69
CA VAL A 114 -20.37 0.29 5.03
C VAL A 114 -20.67 -0.07 3.58
N THR A 115 -20.06 0.64 2.64
CA THR A 115 -20.24 0.45 1.19
C THR A 115 -18.90 0.46 0.46
N SER A 116 -18.90 0.25 -0.86
CA SER A 116 -17.70 0.44 -1.69
C SER A 116 -17.16 1.87 -1.63
N ASP A 117 -18.04 2.86 -1.56
CA ASP A 117 -17.68 4.28 -1.56
C ASP A 117 -17.36 4.80 -0.15
N SER A 118 -17.83 4.08 0.87
CA SER A 118 -17.61 4.37 2.29
C SER A 118 -17.14 3.11 3.02
N PRO A 119 -15.89 2.67 2.82
CA PRO A 119 -15.34 1.50 3.49
C PRO A 119 -15.16 1.74 4.98
N LEU A 120 -15.33 0.68 5.78
CA LEU A 120 -14.94 0.74 7.19
C LEU A 120 -13.42 0.78 7.29
N LYS A 121 -12.89 1.78 7.99
CA LYS A 121 -11.46 1.94 8.25
C LYS A 121 -11.14 1.53 9.68
N GLN A 122 -10.11 0.71 9.84
CA GLN A 122 -9.63 0.25 11.14
C GLN A 122 -8.11 0.27 11.18
N THR A 123 -7.53 0.88 12.21
CA THR A 123 -6.09 0.80 12.46
C THR A 123 -5.78 -0.39 13.37
N ILE A 124 -4.74 -1.14 13.00
CA ILE A 124 -4.24 -2.30 13.76
C ILE A 124 -2.78 -2.03 14.09
N ALA A 125 -2.43 -2.10 15.36
CA ALA A 125 -1.06 -1.91 15.79
C ALA A 125 -0.15 -3.06 15.32
N ALA A 126 1.10 -2.74 15.04
CA ALA A 126 2.12 -3.72 14.69
C ALA A 126 2.20 -4.85 15.72
N GLY A 127 2.42 -6.07 15.25
CA GLY A 127 2.57 -7.24 16.11
C GLY A 127 1.30 -7.69 16.82
N THR A 128 0.11 -7.16 16.48
CA THR A 128 -1.14 -7.47 17.19
C THR A 128 -2.19 -8.14 16.31
N THR A 129 -3.21 -8.65 16.96
CA THR A 129 -4.48 -9.08 16.36
C THR A 129 -5.61 -8.22 16.91
N SER A 130 -6.64 -7.98 16.10
CA SER A 130 -7.83 -7.22 16.47
C SER A 130 -9.08 -7.90 15.94
N SER A 131 -10.25 -7.48 16.38
CA SER A 131 -11.52 -7.93 15.85
C SER A 131 -12.43 -6.74 15.61
N VAL A 132 -13.14 -6.79 14.50
CA VAL A 132 -14.13 -5.79 14.12
C VAL A 132 -15.47 -6.50 13.95
N THR A 133 -16.54 -5.94 14.52
CA THR A 133 -17.89 -6.46 14.34
C THR A 133 -18.61 -5.62 13.28
N LEU A 134 -19.19 -6.29 12.31
CA LEU A 134 -20.10 -5.70 11.34
C LEU A 134 -21.52 -6.16 11.65
N TYR A 135 -22.47 -5.26 11.43
CA TYR A 135 -23.89 -5.51 11.63
C TYR A 135 -24.58 -5.51 10.27
N TRP A 136 -25.58 -6.35 10.11
CA TRP A 136 -26.35 -6.47 8.88
C TRP A 136 -27.82 -6.37 9.14
N VAL A 137 -28.52 -5.82 8.17
CA VAL A 137 -29.99 -5.76 8.12
C VAL A 137 -30.41 -6.19 6.73
N TRP A 138 -31.45 -7.01 6.66
CA TRP A 138 -32.12 -7.32 5.41
C TRP A 138 -33.49 -6.64 5.37
N GLU A 139 -33.66 -5.63 4.53
CA GLU A 139 -34.88 -4.85 4.42
C GLU A 139 -36.06 -5.69 3.91
N TYR A 140 -37.26 -5.35 4.32
CA TYR A 140 -38.47 -6.12 4.06
C TYR A 140 -38.89 -6.23 2.59
N ASP A 141 -38.56 -5.30 1.73
CA ASP A 141 -39.13 -5.17 0.40
C ASP A 141 -38.27 -5.72 -0.72
N THR A 142 -37.86 -6.97 -0.62
CA THR A 142 -36.95 -7.58 -1.60
C THR A 142 -37.61 -8.63 -2.50
N GLY A 143 -38.88 -8.97 -2.27
CA GLY A 143 -39.56 -10.05 -3.00
C GLY A 143 -38.99 -11.44 -2.80
N LEU A 144 -38.02 -11.62 -1.89
CA LEU A 144 -37.41 -12.89 -1.56
C LEU A 144 -38.16 -13.59 -0.43
N LEU A 145 -38.16 -14.93 -0.45
CA LEU A 145 -38.83 -15.76 0.53
C LEU A 145 -37.98 -15.90 1.80
N SER A 146 -38.63 -16.27 2.92
CA SER A 146 -37.97 -16.62 4.18
C SER A 146 -37.12 -17.90 4.07
N GLY A 147 -36.18 -18.09 4.97
CA GLY A 147 -35.36 -19.31 5.04
C GLY A 147 -34.28 -19.38 3.95
N GLN A 148 -33.74 -18.24 3.54
CA GLN A 148 -32.70 -18.21 2.50
C GLN A 148 -31.31 -18.41 3.08
N ASN A 149 -30.49 -19.16 2.35
CA ASN A 149 -29.06 -19.19 2.57
C ASN A 149 -28.40 -18.22 1.59
N ILE A 150 -27.84 -17.15 2.11
CA ILE A 150 -27.17 -16.14 1.30
C ILE A 150 -25.67 -16.12 1.58
N SER A 151 -24.91 -15.73 0.58
CA SER A 151 -23.49 -15.50 0.74
C SER A 151 -23.05 -14.26 -0.05
N PHE A 152 -22.13 -13.53 0.54
CA PHE A 152 -21.50 -12.35 -0.08
C PHE A 152 -20.03 -12.29 0.28
N SER A 153 -19.26 -11.58 -0.49
CA SER A 153 -17.84 -11.42 -0.22
C SER A 153 -17.57 -10.15 0.57
N ILE A 154 -16.56 -10.23 1.44
CA ILE A 154 -15.97 -9.08 2.13
C ILE A 154 -14.57 -8.88 1.53
N ASN A 155 -14.37 -7.76 0.90
CA ASN A 155 -13.06 -7.34 0.43
C ASN A 155 -12.32 -6.64 1.56
N VAL A 156 -11.06 -6.97 1.73
CA VAL A 156 -10.21 -6.39 2.76
C VAL A 156 -8.91 -5.93 2.12
N PHE A 157 -8.54 -4.71 2.39
CA PHE A 157 -7.29 -4.13 1.92
C PHE A 157 -6.52 -3.54 3.11
N GLY A 158 -5.27 -3.95 3.27
CA GLY A 158 -4.36 -3.39 4.29
C GLY A 158 -3.35 -2.44 3.65
N LYS A 159 -3.11 -1.32 4.30
CA LYS A 159 -2.09 -0.35 3.93
C LYS A 159 -1.18 -0.09 5.12
N GLN A 160 0.13 -0.18 4.91
CA GLN A 160 1.11 0.18 5.93
C GLN A 160 1.03 1.67 6.26
N ILE A 161 1.04 2.00 7.55
CA ILE A 161 1.21 3.37 8.05
C ILE A 161 2.71 3.64 8.14
N VAL A 162 3.19 4.60 7.36
CA VAL A 162 4.57 5.07 7.39
C VAL A 162 4.59 6.29 8.31
N SER A 163 5.27 6.16 9.43
CA SER A 163 5.53 7.25 10.40
C SER A 163 6.79 8.02 10.06
#